data_10c2b73df7c5af829d23f20684746267
#
_entry.id   10c2b73df7c5af829d23f20684746267
#
_cell.length_a   1.000
_cell.length_b   1.000
_cell.length_c   1.000
_cell.angle_alpha   90.00
_cell.angle_beta   90.00
_cell.angle_gamma   90.00
#
_symmetry.space_group_name_H-M   'P 1'
#
loop_
_entity.id
_entity.type
_entity.pdbx_description
1 polymer ?
#
loop_
_entity_poly.entity_id
_entity_poly.type
_entity_poly.pdbx_seq_one_letter_code
_entity_poly.pdbx_strand_id
1 'polypeptide(L)'
;LDKAKSYIKTGDKKYQIEAALLQRIYDCLAAEKPARSLSFDEEEQKYVDDLFLLTSKPVLYAANIGENDMGKPEDELPLVKKVKDFAAGEGNEVMVICAKTEEEISMLDPDDAKMFLDALGLKESGLNRLVKASYKLLGLMSYLTAGEKETRAWTIKIGTKAPQAAGKIH
;
A
#
# COMPACT_ATOMS: atom_id res chain seq x y z
N LEU A 1 -11.60 4.08 23.76
CA LEU A 1 -10.83 4.86 24.74
C LEU A 1 -11.52 4.84 26.10
N ASP A 2 -12.80 5.22 26.21
CA ASP A 2 -13.52 5.31 27.50
C ASP A 2 -13.59 3.96 28.23
N LYS A 3 -13.81 2.87 27.50
CA LYS A 3 -13.77 1.53 28.05
C LYS A 3 -12.37 1.18 28.61
N ALA A 4 -11.29 1.51 27.90
CA ALA A 4 -9.93 1.30 28.38
C ALA A 4 -9.65 2.14 29.65
N LYS A 5 -10.08 3.41 29.67
CA LYS A 5 -9.95 4.27 30.86
C LYS A 5 -10.68 3.70 32.09
N SER A 6 -11.81 3.02 31.91
CA SER A 6 -12.53 2.41 33.04
C SER A 6 -11.76 1.25 33.69
N TYR A 7 -10.96 0.51 32.91
CA TYR A 7 -10.15 -0.59 33.41
C TYR A 7 -8.85 -0.16 34.10
N ILE A 8 -8.39 1.09 33.92
CA ILE A 8 -7.24 1.64 34.66
C ILE A 8 -7.46 1.54 36.18
N LYS A 9 -8.71 1.66 36.63
CA LYS A 9 -9.08 1.56 38.06
C LYS A 9 -8.76 0.20 38.70
N THR A 10 -8.49 -0.83 37.91
CA THR A 10 -8.09 -2.16 38.40
C THR A 10 -6.62 -2.24 38.81
N GLY A 11 -5.80 -1.20 38.54
CA GLY A 11 -4.40 -1.13 38.94
C GLY A 11 -3.45 -1.95 38.03
N ASP A 12 -3.94 -2.62 37.01
CA ASP A 12 -3.12 -3.41 36.09
C ASP A 12 -2.36 -2.51 35.11
N LYS A 13 -1.03 -2.60 35.10
CA LYS A 13 -0.14 -1.82 34.23
C LYS A 13 -0.46 -1.99 32.75
N LYS A 14 -0.95 -3.16 32.35
CA LYS A 14 -1.34 -3.45 30.96
C LYS A 14 -2.41 -2.48 30.46
N TYR A 15 -3.45 -2.25 31.25
CA TYR A 15 -4.51 -1.32 30.87
C TYR A 15 -4.07 0.13 30.87
N GLN A 16 -3.06 0.48 31.68
CA GLN A 16 -2.49 1.83 31.66
C GLN A 16 -1.73 2.09 30.35
N ILE A 17 -0.93 1.13 29.89
CA ILE A 17 -0.19 1.20 28.62
C ILE A 17 -1.17 1.28 27.44
N GLU A 18 -2.17 0.39 27.43
CA GLU A 18 -3.21 0.39 26.38
C GLU A 18 -3.98 1.71 26.31
N ALA A 19 -4.38 2.27 27.44
CA ALA A 19 -5.09 3.54 27.47
C ALA A 19 -4.21 4.71 27.02
N ALA A 20 -2.93 4.72 27.36
CA ALA A 20 -1.98 5.72 26.90
C ALA A 20 -1.79 5.66 25.37
N LEU A 21 -1.65 4.43 24.82
CA LEU A 21 -1.56 4.22 23.38
C LEU A 21 -2.82 4.70 22.66
N LEU A 22 -4.00 4.30 23.15
CA LEU A 22 -5.27 4.72 22.58
C LEU A 22 -5.47 6.24 22.68
N GLN A 23 -4.98 6.89 23.73
CA GLN A 23 -5.02 8.36 23.85
C GLN A 23 -4.12 9.02 22.80
N ARG A 24 -2.88 8.52 22.59
CA ARG A 24 -1.97 9.03 21.53
C ARG A 24 -2.62 8.92 20.15
N ILE A 25 -3.26 7.79 19.85
CA ILE A 25 -3.95 7.58 18.58
C ILE A 25 -5.14 8.54 18.46
N TYR A 26 -5.94 8.67 19.50
CA TYR A 26 -7.08 9.58 19.52
C TYR A 26 -6.66 11.04 19.27
N ASP A 27 -5.63 11.52 19.96
CA ASP A 27 -5.14 12.88 19.82
C ASP A 27 -4.59 13.14 18.39
N CYS A 28 -3.91 12.15 17.81
CA CYS A 28 -3.45 12.20 16.44
C CYS A 28 -4.62 12.34 15.44
N LEU A 29 -5.65 11.50 15.58
CA LEU A 29 -6.83 11.53 14.73
C LEU A 29 -7.67 12.79 14.94
N ALA A 30 -7.79 13.27 16.18
CA ALA A 30 -8.46 14.53 16.50
C ALA A 30 -7.75 15.76 15.91
N ALA A 31 -6.43 15.66 15.70
CA ALA A 31 -5.63 16.66 14.99
C ALA A 31 -5.64 16.46 13.46
N GLU A 32 -6.58 15.66 12.92
CA GLU A 32 -6.73 15.34 11.49
C GLU A 32 -5.49 14.68 10.86
N LYS A 33 -4.65 14.04 11.68
CA LYS A 33 -3.47 13.30 11.21
C LYS A 33 -3.75 11.80 11.15
N PRO A 34 -3.23 11.10 10.14
CA PRO A 34 -3.42 9.65 10.03
C PRO A 34 -2.63 8.92 11.11
N ALA A 35 -3.17 7.81 11.64
CA ALA A 35 -2.50 7.02 12.68
C ALA A 35 -1.12 6.48 12.23
N ARG A 36 -0.89 6.29 10.92
CA ARG A 36 0.40 5.89 10.35
C ARG A 36 1.51 6.94 10.53
N SER A 37 1.18 8.17 10.90
CA SER A 37 2.18 9.21 11.21
C SER A 37 2.81 9.04 12.61
N LEU A 38 2.26 8.14 13.45
CA LEU A 38 2.81 7.79 14.74
C LEU A 38 3.81 6.62 14.60
N SER A 39 4.83 6.63 15.45
CA SER A 39 5.74 5.49 15.59
C SER A 39 5.26 4.61 16.74
N PHE A 40 5.26 3.30 16.52
CA PHE A 40 4.88 2.28 17.48
C PHE A 40 6.04 1.30 17.67
N ASP A 41 6.21 0.80 18.90
CA ASP A 41 7.09 -0.34 19.14
C ASP A 41 6.41 -1.66 18.71
N GLU A 42 7.13 -2.81 18.82
CA GLU A 42 6.61 -4.10 18.36
C GLU A 42 5.37 -4.58 19.13
N GLU A 43 5.27 -4.22 20.41
CA GLU A 43 4.12 -4.58 21.25
C GLU A 43 2.92 -3.66 20.96
N GLU A 44 3.15 -2.36 20.89
CA GLU A 44 2.15 -1.35 20.50
C GLU A 44 1.59 -1.65 19.10
N GLN A 45 2.46 -2.04 18.15
CA GLN A 45 2.03 -2.34 16.77
C GLN A 45 1.00 -3.47 16.71
N LYS A 46 1.14 -4.51 17.54
CA LYS A 46 0.14 -5.59 17.61
C LYS A 46 -1.23 -5.07 18.05
N TYR A 47 -1.27 -4.17 19.05
CA TYR A 47 -2.52 -3.54 19.47
C TYR A 47 -3.11 -2.66 18.37
N VAL A 48 -2.29 -1.90 17.66
CA VAL A 48 -2.72 -1.05 16.55
C VAL A 48 -3.29 -1.87 15.41
N ASP A 49 -2.66 -3.00 15.10
CA ASP A 49 -3.12 -3.93 14.06
C ASP A 49 -4.52 -4.49 14.40
N ASP A 50 -4.77 -4.84 15.66
CA ASP A 50 -6.06 -5.33 16.14
C ASP A 50 -7.18 -4.26 16.12
N LEU A 51 -6.83 -2.97 16.05
CA LEU A 51 -7.81 -1.89 15.90
C LEU A 51 -8.34 -1.75 14.47
N PHE A 52 -7.69 -2.35 13.49
CA PHE A 52 -8.03 -2.30 12.05
C PHE A 52 -8.28 -0.88 11.52
N LEU A 53 -7.55 0.11 12.02
CA LEU A 53 -7.72 1.51 11.61
C LEU A 53 -7.37 1.69 10.13
N LEU A 54 -8.25 2.32 9.36
CA LEU A 54 -7.98 2.65 7.97
C LEU A 54 -6.76 3.56 7.84
N THR A 55 -6.62 4.51 8.75
CA THR A 55 -5.54 5.50 8.75
C THR A 55 -4.19 4.94 9.21
N SER A 56 -4.11 3.72 9.76
CA SER A 56 -2.84 3.04 10.06
C SER A 56 -2.25 2.31 8.86
N LYS A 57 -3.08 2.07 7.82
CA LYS A 57 -2.64 1.32 6.64
C LYS A 57 -1.69 2.14 5.77
N PRO A 58 -0.70 1.49 5.10
CA PRO A 58 0.15 2.15 4.12
C PRO A 58 -0.69 2.66 2.93
N VAL A 59 -0.24 3.75 2.31
CA VAL A 59 -0.97 4.44 1.23
C VAL A 59 -0.09 4.58 0.01
N LEU A 60 -0.66 4.29 -1.15
CA LEU A 60 -0.12 4.62 -2.46
C LEU A 60 -1.09 5.60 -3.13
N TYR A 61 -0.60 6.73 -3.58
CA TYR A 61 -1.41 7.71 -4.30
C TYR A 61 -1.41 7.39 -5.80
N ALA A 62 -2.60 7.28 -6.40
CA ALA A 62 -2.77 7.16 -7.84
C ALA A 62 -3.25 8.50 -8.39
N ALA A 63 -2.36 9.27 -9.02
CA ALA A 63 -2.70 10.51 -9.71
C ALA A 63 -3.26 10.18 -11.08
N ASN A 64 -4.58 10.27 -11.24
CA ASN A 64 -5.25 10.03 -12.52
C ASN A 64 -5.13 11.24 -13.42
N ILE A 65 -4.55 11.06 -14.61
CA ILE A 65 -4.38 12.11 -15.63
C ILE A 65 -5.29 11.83 -16.84
N GLY A 66 -5.52 12.88 -17.64
CA GLY A 66 -6.21 12.74 -18.93
C GLY A 66 -5.28 12.20 -20.02
N GLU A 67 -5.87 11.65 -21.08
CA GLU A 67 -5.14 11.13 -22.25
C GLU A 67 -4.22 12.19 -22.88
N ASN A 68 -4.64 13.44 -22.92
CA ASN A 68 -3.87 14.55 -23.47
C ASN A 68 -2.60 14.90 -22.67
N ASP A 69 -2.48 14.37 -21.46
CA ASP A 69 -1.35 14.58 -20.56
C ASP A 69 -0.42 13.37 -20.51
N MET A 70 -0.78 12.28 -21.19
CA MET A 70 0.08 11.11 -21.31
C MET A 70 1.34 11.45 -22.11
N GLY A 71 2.47 10.91 -21.64
CA GLY A 71 3.78 11.17 -22.25
C GLY A 71 4.39 12.52 -21.92
N LYS A 72 3.67 13.45 -21.29
CA LYS A 72 4.26 14.68 -20.76
C LYS A 72 5.11 14.40 -19.53
N PRO A 73 6.20 15.14 -19.32
CA PRO A 73 6.95 15.08 -18.07
C PRO A 73 6.02 15.37 -16.89
N GLU A 74 6.08 14.51 -15.85
CA GLU A 74 5.19 14.63 -14.69
C GLU A 74 5.35 15.98 -13.96
N ASP A 75 6.53 16.60 -14.05
CA ASP A 75 6.83 17.90 -13.44
C ASP A 75 6.17 19.07 -14.17
N GLU A 76 5.73 18.87 -15.43
CA GLU A 76 4.99 19.84 -16.20
C GLU A 76 3.47 19.80 -15.91
N LEU A 77 3.03 18.82 -15.12
CA LEU A 77 1.63 18.66 -14.72
C LEU A 77 1.40 19.23 -13.30
N PRO A 78 0.83 20.46 -13.18
CA PRO A 78 0.79 21.17 -11.89
C PRO A 78 0.02 20.41 -10.80
N LEU A 79 -1.04 19.67 -11.16
CA LEU A 79 -1.82 18.90 -10.21
C LEU A 79 -1.08 17.64 -9.75
N VAL A 80 -0.37 16.95 -10.66
CA VAL A 80 0.48 15.81 -10.33
C VAL A 80 1.59 16.24 -9.37
N LYS A 81 2.24 17.39 -9.65
CA LYS A 81 3.26 17.95 -8.77
C LYS A 81 2.74 18.20 -7.37
N LYS A 82 1.55 18.81 -7.23
CA LYS A 82 0.92 19.02 -5.90
C LYS A 82 0.69 17.71 -5.14
N VAL A 83 0.23 16.65 -5.83
CA VAL A 83 0.03 15.33 -5.21
C VAL A 83 1.36 14.74 -4.78
N LYS A 84 2.42 14.84 -5.61
CA LYS A 84 3.76 14.39 -5.28
C LYS A 84 4.34 15.10 -4.06
N ASP A 85 4.22 16.44 -4.02
CA ASP A 85 4.72 17.25 -2.91
C ASP A 85 4.00 16.88 -1.59
N PHE A 86 2.69 16.67 -1.65
CA PHE A 86 1.89 16.23 -0.52
C PHE A 86 2.30 14.82 -0.05
N ALA A 87 2.38 13.87 -0.97
CA ALA A 87 2.73 12.49 -0.67
C ALA A 87 4.17 12.37 -0.11
N ALA A 88 5.10 13.16 -0.65
CA ALA A 88 6.48 13.22 -0.14
C ALA A 88 6.52 13.71 1.32
N GLY A 89 5.67 14.68 1.68
CA GLY A 89 5.52 15.14 3.07
C GLY A 89 5.04 14.05 4.04
N GLU A 90 4.32 13.05 3.54
CA GLU A 90 3.88 11.87 4.31
C GLU A 90 4.81 10.65 4.17
N GLY A 91 5.84 10.71 3.33
CA GLY A 91 6.72 9.58 3.01
C GLY A 91 6.06 8.51 2.12
N ASN A 92 5.01 8.87 1.38
CA ASN A 92 4.26 7.97 0.50
C ASN A 92 4.69 8.09 -0.96
N GLU A 93 4.53 7.01 -1.73
CA GLU A 93 4.78 6.99 -3.18
C GLU A 93 3.54 7.48 -3.96
N VAL A 94 3.80 8.08 -5.13
CA VAL A 94 2.77 8.48 -6.10
C VAL A 94 2.99 7.74 -7.40
N MET A 95 1.92 7.22 -7.96
CA MET A 95 1.90 6.65 -9.30
C MET A 95 0.99 7.49 -10.19
N VAL A 96 1.49 7.88 -11.36
CA VAL A 96 0.69 8.58 -12.38
C VAL A 96 0.11 7.55 -13.33
N ILE A 97 -1.20 7.63 -13.57
CA ILE A 97 -1.96 6.68 -14.39
C ILE A 97 -3.04 7.41 -15.19
N CYS A 98 -3.34 6.94 -16.38
CA CYS A 98 -4.55 7.31 -17.11
C CYS A 98 -5.53 6.11 -17.06
N ALA A 99 -6.53 6.20 -16.18
CA ALA A 99 -7.47 5.10 -15.96
C ALA A 99 -8.27 4.74 -17.22
N LYS A 100 -8.59 5.73 -18.07
CA LYS A 100 -9.29 5.49 -19.33
C LYS A 100 -8.46 4.67 -20.30
N THR A 101 -7.19 5.01 -20.48
CA THR A 101 -6.27 4.25 -21.33
C THR A 101 -6.03 2.82 -20.78
N GLU A 102 -5.98 2.65 -19.46
CA GLU A 102 -5.86 1.32 -18.84
C GLU A 102 -7.11 0.46 -19.09
N GLU A 103 -8.30 1.07 -19.07
CA GLU A 103 -9.54 0.38 -19.44
C GLU A 103 -9.49 -0.09 -20.89
N GLU A 104 -9.09 0.79 -21.83
CA GLU A 104 -8.95 0.43 -23.25
C GLU A 104 -7.94 -0.71 -23.45
N ILE A 105 -6.76 -0.64 -22.82
CA ILE A 105 -5.75 -1.71 -22.87
C ILE A 105 -6.29 -3.03 -22.34
N SER A 106 -7.10 -3.00 -21.28
CA SER A 106 -7.65 -4.21 -20.66
C SER A 106 -8.65 -4.96 -21.52
N MET A 107 -9.20 -4.29 -22.54
CA MET A 107 -10.16 -4.86 -23.50
C MET A 107 -9.48 -5.47 -24.73
N LEU A 108 -8.18 -5.22 -24.93
CA LEU A 108 -7.40 -5.73 -26.05
C LEU A 108 -6.87 -7.14 -25.78
N ASP A 109 -6.64 -7.91 -26.84
CA ASP A 109 -5.87 -9.13 -26.69
C ASP A 109 -4.38 -8.82 -26.40
N PRO A 110 -3.58 -9.79 -25.93
CA PRO A 110 -2.22 -9.54 -25.47
C PRO A 110 -1.29 -8.93 -26.53
N ASP A 111 -1.46 -9.27 -27.81
CA ASP A 111 -0.61 -8.79 -28.87
C ASP A 111 -0.98 -7.35 -29.25
N ASP A 112 -2.26 -7.05 -29.36
CA ASP A 112 -2.76 -5.69 -29.61
C ASP A 112 -2.47 -4.76 -28.43
N ALA A 113 -2.62 -5.22 -27.19
CA ALA A 113 -2.26 -4.48 -26.00
C ALA A 113 -0.77 -4.08 -26.01
N LYS A 114 0.11 -4.99 -26.43
CA LYS A 114 1.53 -4.70 -26.55
C LYS A 114 1.81 -3.66 -27.63
N MET A 115 1.20 -3.78 -28.79
CA MET A 115 1.33 -2.81 -29.88
C MET A 115 0.83 -1.42 -29.44
N PHE A 116 -0.27 -1.38 -28.70
CA PHE A 116 -0.83 -0.13 -28.20
C PHE A 116 0.09 0.55 -27.16
N LEU A 117 0.67 -0.21 -26.23
CA LEU A 117 1.66 0.28 -25.28
C LEU A 117 2.91 0.81 -25.99
N ASP A 118 3.42 0.08 -26.98
CA ASP A 118 4.59 0.50 -27.78
C ASP A 118 4.31 1.80 -28.53
N ALA A 119 3.11 1.96 -29.10
CA ALA A 119 2.68 3.18 -29.77
C ALA A 119 2.60 4.41 -28.83
N LEU A 120 2.28 4.17 -27.55
CA LEU A 120 2.28 5.20 -26.50
C LEU A 120 3.67 5.42 -25.89
N GLY A 121 4.68 4.68 -26.27
CA GLY A 121 6.02 4.73 -25.69
C GLY A 121 6.09 4.19 -24.25
N LEU A 122 5.11 3.37 -23.85
CA LEU A 122 5.01 2.77 -22.53
C LEU A 122 5.61 1.37 -22.51
N LYS A 123 6.46 1.08 -21.54
CA LYS A 123 7.09 -0.25 -21.38
C LYS A 123 6.14 -1.30 -20.82
N GLU A 124 5.16 -0.89 -20.05
CA GLU A 124 4.19 -1.75 -19.38
C GLU A 124 2.93 -0.93 -19.03
N SER A 125 1.81 -1.63 -18.82
CA SER A 125 0.55 -1.01 -18.41
C SER A 125 0.64 -0.39 -17.00
N GLY A 126 -0.17 0.61 -16.72
CA GLY A 126 -0.30 1.20 -15.40
C GLY A 126 -0.80 0.19 -14.37
N LEU A 127 -1.64 -0.78 -14.77
CA LEU A 127 -2.06 -1.87 -13.91
C LEU A 127 -0.86 -2.72 -13.43
N ASN A 128 0.05 -3.09 -14.33
CA ASN A 128 1.26 -3.82 -13.95
C ASN A 128 2.15 -3.00 -13.00
N ARG A 129 2.30 -1.71 -13.27
CA ARG A 129 3.02 -0.78 -12.38
C ARG A 129 2.35 -0.70 -11.01
N LEU A 130 1.01 -0.62 -10.97
CA LEU A 130 0.23 -0.59 -9.72
C LEU A 130 0.45 -1.85 -8.89
N VAL A 131 0.40 -3.03 -9.52
CA VAL A 131 0.66 -4.31 -8.84
C VAL A 131 2.06 -4.32 -8.24
N LYS A 132 3.10 -3.95 -9.02
CA LYS A 132 4.48 -3.90 -8.54
C LYS A 132 4.66 -2.92 -7.37
N ALA A 133 4.10 -1.71 -7.48
CA ALA A 133 4.15 -0.71 -6.43
C ALA A 133 3.42 -1.18 -5.15
N SER A 134 2.28 -1.83 -5.29
CA SER A 134 1.51 -2.39 -4.17
C SER A 134 2.29 -3.52 -3.46
N TYR A 135 2.91 -4.42 -4.22
CA TYR A 135 3.76 -5.47 -3.65
C TYR A 135 4.93 -4.88 -2.87
N LYS A 136 5.62 -3.88 -3.43
CA LYS A 136 6.69 -3.15 -2.76
C LYS A 136 6.21 -2.49 -1.47
N LEU A 137 5.09 -1.76 -1.53
CA LEU A 137 4.50 -1.06 -0.39
C LEU A 137 4.15 -2.00 0.75
N LEU A 138 3.62 -3.19 0.43
CA LEU A 138 3.23 -4.21 1.40
C LEU A 138 4.41 -5.12 1.83
N GLY A 139 5.61 -4.90 1.29
CA GLY A 139 6.77 -5.74 1.54
C GLY A 139 6.56 -7.19 1.09
N LEU A 140 5.85 -7.40 -0.04
CA LEU A 140 5.53 -8.71 -0.57
C LEU A 140 6.45 -9.09 -1.72
N MET A 141 6.66 -10.38 -1.89
CA MET A 141 7.31 -10.99 -3.04
C MET A 141 6.59 -12.28 -3.43
N SER A 142 6.71 -12.65 -4.70
CA SER A 142 6.23 -13.95 -5.18
C SER A 142 7.41 -14.90 -5.41
N TYR A 143 7.20 -16.17 -5.12
CA TYR A 143 8.08 -17.24 -5.56
C TYR A 143 7.27 -18.30 -6.29
N LEU A 144 7.93 -19.01 -7.19
CA LEU A 144 7.30 -20.03 -8.04
C LEU A 144 7.64 -21.42 -7.54
N THR A 145 6.65 -22.29 -7.55
CA THR A 145 6.86 -23.73 -7.49
C THR A 145 6.49 -24.35 -8.83
N ALA A 146 7.31 -25.27 -9.33
CA ALA A 146 7.05 -26.01 -10.54
C ALA A 146 7.12 -27.51 -10.21
N GLY A 147 6.08 -28.25 -10.60
CA GLY A 147 5.99 -29.70 -10.48
C GLY A 147 5.39 -30.27 -11.75
N GLU A 148 5.33 -31.62 -11.83
CA GLU A 148 4.77 -32.32 -13.01
C GLU A 148 3.29 -31.96 -13.26
N LYS A 149 2.53 -31.63 -12.22
CA LYS A 149 1.10 -31.39 -12.30
C LYS A 149 0.72 -29.90 -12.40
N GLU A 150 1.50 -29.02 -11.77
CA GLU A 150 1.18 -27.59 -11.75
C GLU A 150 2.43 -26.72 -11.57
N THR A 151 2.34 -25.51 -12.10
CA THR A 151 3.23 -24.40 -11.76
C THR A 151 2.41 -23.33 -11.06
N ARG A 152 2.86 -22.89 -9.87
CA ARG A 152 2.08 -21.95 -9.05
C ARG A 152 2.96 -20.86 -8.45
N ALA A 153 2.39 -19.64 -8.40
CA ALA A 153 2.98 -18.50 -7.71
C ALA A 153 2.41 -18.38 -6.29
N TRP A 154 3.31 -18.16 -5.33
CA TRP A 154 2.97 -18.00 -3.91
C TRP A 154 3.44 -16.63 -3.44
N THR A 155 2.59 -15.90 -2.72
CA THR A 155 2.93 -14.61 -2.17
C THR A 155 3.39 -14.73 -0.73
N ILE A 156 4.57 -14.19 -0.44
CA ILE A 156 5.19 -14.17 0.90
C ILE A 156 5.72 -12.77 1.21
N LYS A 157 6.03 -12.51 2.48
CA LYS A 157 6.72 -11.27 2.88
C LYS A 157 8.19 -11.34 2.48
N ILE A 158 8.75 -10.20 2.08
CA ILE A 158 10.21 -10.05 1.85
C ILE A 158 10.95 -10.41 3.14
N GLY A 159 12.03 -11.20 3.00
CA GLY A 159 12.80 -11.71 4.16
C GLY A 159 12.27 -13.01 4.77
N THR A 160 11.16 -13.57 4.26
CA THR A 160 10.69 -14.90 4.66
C THR A 160 11.73 -15.97 4.33
N LYS A 161 12.13 -16.78 5.31
CA LYS A 161 13.11 -17.85 5.13
C LYS A 161 12.50 -19.08 4.47
N ALA A 162 13.32 -19.90 3.80
CA ALA A 162 12.87 -21.04 3.01
C ALA A 162 11.93 -22.02 3.76
N PRO A 163 12.16 -22.42 5.03
CA PRO A 163 11.22 -23.28 5.74
C PRO A 163 9.83 -22.68 5.92
N GLN A 164 9.77 -21.36 6.18
CA GLN A 164 8.51 -20.63 6.34
C GLN A 164 7.79 -20.44 4.99
N ALA A 165 8.57 -20.23 3.91
CA ALA A 165 8.02 -20.16 2.57
C ALA A 165 7.42 -21.52 2.15
N ALA A 166 8.13 -22.61 2.42
CA ALA A 166 7.62 -23.97 2.16
C ALA A 166 6.31 -24.28 2.92
N GLY A 167 6.16 -23.77 4.13
CA GLY A 167 4.92 -23.90 4.90
C GLY A 167 3.70 -23.15 4.34
N LYS A 168 3.87 -22.36 3.25
CA LYS A 168 2.77 -21.73 2.51
C LYS A 168 2.25 -22.58 1.35
N ILE A 169 2.96 -23.65 1.00
CA ILE A 169 2.59 -24.57 -0.07
C ILE A 169 1.56 -25.56 0.48
N HIS A 170 0.27 -25.24 0.35
CA HIS A 170 -0.85 -26.12 0.71
C HIS A 170 -1.96 -26.04 -0.33
#